data_6e98432baaef7651dc100f930771cf9c
#
_entry.id   6e98432baaef7651dc100f930771cf9c
#
_cell.length_a   1.000
_cell.length_b   1.000
_cell.length_c   1.000
_cell.angle_alpha   90.00
_cell.angle_beta   90.00
_cell.angle_gamma   90.00
#
_symmetry.space_group_name_H-M   'P 1'
#
loop_
_entity.id
_entity.type
_entity.pdbx_description
1 polymer ?
#
loop_
_entity_poly.entity_id
_entity_poly.type
_entity_poly.pdbx_seq_one_letter_code
_entity_poly.pdbx_strand_id
1 'polypeptide(L)'
;MALRFVTFATACLLCAATSVFAHARLTISDPAEGATLRASPPAISLTFSEGLEPAFCHVTLAAASGEPVDLDREKVGGDGSTILSASIPNSLVPGRYVVKWNVLSTDGHKTSGTSKFTVAP
;
A
#
# COMPACT_ATOMS: atom_id res chain seq x y z
N MET A 1 22.26 -19.47 -65.90
CA MET A 1 21.40 -18.51 -65.15
C MET A 1 21.34 -18.93 -63.73
N ALA A 2 21.99 -18.22 -62.80
CA ALA A 2 21.88 -18.50 -61.39
C ALA A 2 20.72 -17.77 -60.82
N LEU A 3 19.70 -18.48 -60.32
CA LEU A 3 18.58 -17.93 -59.62
C LEU A 3 19.01 -17.65 -58.17
N ARG A 4 19.19 -16.38 -57.85
CA ARG A 4 19.44 -16.00 -56.48
C ARG A 4 18.08 -15.84 -55.75
N PHE A 5 17.75 -16.84 -54.92
CA PHE A 5 16.67 -16.69 -53.95
C PHE A 5 17.16 -15.79 -52.82
N VAL A 6 16.66 -14.57 -52.78
CA VAL A 6 16.81 -13.70 -51.61
C VAL A 6 15.73 -14.10 -50.63
N THR A 7 16.11 -14.87 -49.65
CA THR A 7 15.23 -15.16 -48.49
C THR A 7 15.20 -13.90 -47.63
N PHE A 8 14.10 -13.16 -47.70
CA PHE A 8 13.79 -12.15 -46.72
C PHE A 8 13.38 -12.88 -45.44
N ALA A 9 14.29 -12.95 -44.48
CA ALA A 9 13.94 -13.30 -43.15
C ALA A 9 13.18 -12.14 -42.50
N THR A 10 11.86 -12.24 -42.50
CA THR A 10 11.01 -11.35 -41.74
C THR A 10 11.24 -11.63 -40.28
N ALA A 11 12.10 -10.85 -39.62
CA ALA A 11 12.24 -10.86 -38.20
C ALA A 11 10.92 -10.33 -37.60
N CYS A 12 10.05 -11.25 -37.19
CA CYS A 12 8.90 -10.92 -36.37
C CYS A 12 9.42 -10.43 -35.02
N LEU A 13 9.54 -9.11 -34.88
CA LEU A 13 9.83 -8.50 -33.59
C LEU A 13 8.57 -8.71 -32.73
N LEU A 14 8.55 -9.76 -31.93
CA LEU A 14 7.58 -9.92 -30.87
C LEU A 14 7.85 -8.81 -29.85
N CYS A 15 7.17 -7.68 -30.00
CA CYS A 15 7.00 -6.75 -28.88
C CYS A 15 6.18 -7.49 -27.83
N ALA A 16 6.87 -8.10 -26.86
CA ALA A 16 6.23 -8.53 -25.63
C ALA A 16 5.79 -7.24 -24.93
N ALA A 17 4.51 -6.88 -25.10
CA ALA A 17 3.89 -5.87 -24.29
C ALA A 17 3.84 -6.43 -22.86
N THR A 18 4.84 -6.10 -22.05
CA THR A 18 4.74 -6.25 -20.61
C THR A 18 3.66 -5.27 -20.17
N SER A 19 2.44 -5.78 -19.92
CA SER A 19 1.44 -5.01 -19.22
C SER A 19 1.96 -4.78 -17.81
N VAL A 20 2.47 -3.57 -17.55
CA VAL A 20 2.81 -3.13 -16.22
C VAL A 20 1.49 -2.91 -15.50
N PHE A 21 1.06 -3.91 -14.71
CA PHE A 21 -0.05 -3.73 -13.80
C PHE A 21 0.42 -2.81 -12.69
N ALA A 22 -0.03 -1.56 -12.72
CA ALA A 22 0.20 -0.61 -11.65
C ALA A 22 -0.69 -1.01 -10.47
N HIS A 23 -0.17 -1.86 -9.58
CA HIS A 23 -0.81 -2.12 -8.29
C HIS A 23 -0.49 -0.96 -7.34
N ALA A 24 -1.46 -0.54 -6.54
CA ALA A 24 -1.22 0.39 -5.46
C ALA A 24 -0.21 -0.24 -4.50
N ARG A 25 0.96 0.37 -4.38
CA ARG A 25 2.02 -0.06 -3.46
C ARG A 25 2.12 0.95 -2.34
N LEU A 26 2.34 0.47 -1.13
CA LEU A 26 2.65 1.32 0.00
C LEU A 26 4.03 1.96 -0.23
N THR A 27 4.07 3.29 -0.31
CA THR A 27 5.30 4.06 -0.52
C THR A 27 5.79 4.74 0.75
N ILE A 28 4.87 5.19 1.60
CA ILE A 28 5.17 5.84 2.88
C ILE A 28 4.20 5.31 3.92
N SER A 29 4.73 4.87 5.06
CA SER A 29 3.96 4.54 6.25
C SER A 29 4.36 5.47 7.39
N ASP A 30 3.37 6.02 8.08
CA ASP A 30 3.55 6.80 9.30
C ASP A 30 2.55 6.29 10.35
N PRO A 31 3.00 5.64 11.43
CA PRO A 31 4.38 5.31 11.79
C PRO A 31 5.11 4.46 10.75
N ALA A 32 6.42 4.69 10.61
CA ALA A 32 7.24 3.95 9.65
C ALA A 32 7.39 2.47 10.07
N GLU A 33 7.57 1.59 9.09
CA GLU A 33 7.84 0.17 9.34
C GLU A 33 9.04 0.00 10.28
N GLY A 34 8.85 -0.74 11.36
CA GLY A 34 9.88 -1.01 12.35
C GLY A 34 10.22 0.16 13.28
N ALA A 35 9.50 1.28 13.20
CA ALA A 35 9.76 2.43 14.06
C ALA A 35 9.52 2.12 15.54
N THR A 36 10.36 2.71 16.38
CA THR A 36 10.15 2.77 17.83
C THR A 36 9.84 4.21 18.20
N LEU A 37 8.62 4.44 18.68
CA LEU A 37 8.10 5.75 19.02
C LEU A 37 8.21 5.98 20.53
N ARG A 38 8.55 7.19 20.93
CA ARG A 38 8.62 7.61 22.34
C ARG A 38 7.28 8.02 22.91
N ALA A 39 6.30 8.24 22.04
CA ALA A 39 4.94 8.62 22.43
C ALA A 39 3.93 7.93 21.50
N SER A 40 2.70 7.82 21.98
CA SER A 40 1.59 7.30 21.18
C SER A 40 1.37 8.18 19.94
N PRO A 41 1.33 7.60 18.73
CA PRO A 41 1.05 8.38 17.53
C PRO A 41 -0.44 8.80 17.52
N PRO A 42 -0.75 9.99 17.00
CA PRO A 42 -2.15 10.47 16.94
C PRO A 42 -2.96 9.83 15.82
N ALA A 43 -2.30 9.26 14.83
CA ALA A 43 -2.94 8.72 13.64
C ALA A 43 -2.03 7.73 12.93
N ILE A 44 -2.64 6.95 12.04
CA ILE A 44 -1.96 6.15 11.03
C ILE A 44 -2.18 6.83 9.69
N SER A 45 -1.12 6.96 8.90
CA SER A 45 -1.18 7.49 7.54
C SER A 45 -0.37 6.58 6.61
N LEU A 46 -1.02 6.13 5.55
CA LEU A 46 -0.44 5.22 4.56
C LEU A 46 -0.56 5.86 3.18
N THR A 47 0.57 6.10 2.54
CA THR A 47 0.62 6.67 1.20
C THR A 47 0.90 5.56 0.19
N PHE A 48 0.13 5.55 -0.88
CA PHE A 48 0.22 4.55 -1.94
C PHE A 48 0.65 5.17 -3.27
N SER A 49 1.15 4.34 -4.16
CA SER A 49 1.64 4.75 -5.48
C SER A 49 0.52 5.10 -6.47
N GLU A 50 -0.72 4.73 -6.15
CA GLU A 50 -1.88 4.91 -7.03
C GLU A 50 -3.04 5.53 -6.24
N GLY A 51 -3.97 6.16 -6.96
CA GLY A 51 -5.23 6.63 -6.39
C GLY A 51 -6.09 5.49 -5.87
N LEU A 52 -6.80 5.73 -4.78
CA LEU A 52 -7.59 4.75 -4.06
C LEU A 52 -9.09 5.00 -4.20
N GLU A 53 -9.88 3.93 -4.16
CA GLU A 53 -11.34 3.97 -4.06
C GLU A 53 -11.76 4.00 -2.58
N PRO A 54 -12.24 5.12 -2.05
CA PRO A 54 -12.46 5.27 -0.60
C PRO A 54 -13.37 4.21 0.02
N ALA A 55 -14.43 3.81 -0.69
CA ALA A 55 -15.41 2.86 -0.18
C ALA A 55 -14.85 1.45 0.04
N PHE A 56 -13.70 1.13 -0.56
CA PHE A 56 -13.11 -0.20 -0.57
C PHE A 56 -11.73 -0.25 0.08
N CYS A 57 -11.33 0.79 0.77
CA CYS A 57 -10.05 0.86 1.46
C CYS A 57 -10.25 0.83 2.97
N HIS A 58 -9.53 -0.06 3.64
CA HIS A 58 -9.66 -0.26 5.07
C HIS A 58 -8.30 -0.38 5.74
N VAL A 59 -8.22 0.11 6.96
CA VAL A 59 -7.05 -0.02 7.82
C VAL A 59 -7.51 -0.44 9.22
N THR A 60 -6.78 -1.35 9.83
CA THR A 60 -6.99 -1.79 11.21
C THR A 60 -5.69 -1.73 11.98
N LEU A 61 -5.80 -1.57 13.28
CA LEU A 61 -4.69 -1.58 14.21
C LEU A 61 -4.95 -2.63 15.29
N ALA A 62 -3.93 -3.38 15.62
CA ALA A 62 -3.98 -4.33 16.73
C ALA A 62 -2.66 -4.35 17.49
N ALA A 63 -2.70 -4.68 18.77
CA ALA A 63 -1.51 -5.05 19.49
C ALA A 63 -0.91 -6.35 18.92
N ALA A 64 0.37 -6.59 19.12
CA ALA A 64 1.03 -7.81 18.65
C ALA A 64 0.39 -9.09 19.22
N SER A 65 -0.26 -8.99 20.39
CA SER A 65 -1.06 -10.07 20.99
C SER A 65 -2.34 -10.41 20.20
N GLY A 66 -2.72 -9.58 19.24
CA GLY A 66 -3.95 -9.71 18.47
C GLY A 66 -5.11 -8.87 19.00
N GLU A 67 -4.96 -8.20 20.12
CA GLU A 67 -6.01 -7.35 20.67
C GLU A 67 -6.27 -6.14 19.77
N PRO A 68 -7.51 -5.96 19.27
CA PRO A 68 -7.82 -4.84 18.39
C PRO A 68 -7.74 -3.51 19.14
N VAL A 69 -7.28 -2.50 18.40
CA VAL A 69 -7.24 -1.10 18.86
C VAL A 69 -8.25 -0.31 18.03
N ASP A 70 -9.08 0.47 18.74
CA ASP A 70 -10.06 1.31 18.07
C ASP A 70 -9.39 2.41 17.25
N LEU A 71 -9.88 2.59 16.04
CA LEU A 71 -9.54 3.70 15.17
C LEU A 71 -10.82 4.49 14.86
N ASP A 72 -10.66 5.79 14.65
CA ASP A 72 -11.71 6.57 14.01
C ASP A 72 -11.88 6.12 12.55
N ARG A 73 -13.00 6.53 11.95
CA ARG A 73 -13.30 6.16 10.58
C ARG A 73 -12.16 6.54 9.63
N GLU A 74 -11.71 5.58 8.82
CA GLU A 74 -10.68 5.83 7.83
C GLU A 74 -11.12 6.84 6.77
N LYS A 75 -10.14 7.56 6.23
CA LYS A 75 -10.31 8.57 5.18
C LYS A 75 -9.31 8.31 4.07
N VAL A 76 -9.72 8.57 2.85
CA VAL A 76 -8.83 8.65 1.69
C VAL A 76 -8.72 10.11 1.28
N GLY A 77 -7.51 10.60 1.12
CA GLY A 77 -7.23 11.98 0.76
C GLY A 77 -5.85 12.17 0.15
N GLY A 78 -5.36 13.40 0.22
CA GLY A 78 -4.10 13.78 -0.41
C GLY A 78 -4.21 13.99 -1.91
N ASP A 79 -3.12 14.40 -2.54
CA ASP A 79 -3.06 14.59 -3.98
C ASP A 79 -3.30 13.26 -4.69
N GLY A 80 -4.23 13.24 -5.64
CA GLY A 80 -4.59 12.04 -6.39
C GLY A 80 -5.27 10.94 -5.56
N SER A 81 -5.77 11.25 -4.36
CA SER A 81 -6.45 10.28 -3.48
C SER A 81 -5.56 9.08 -3.10
N THR A 82 -4.30 9.33 -2.80
CA THR A 82 -3.29 8.29 -2.56
C THR A 82 -3.06 7.97 -1.09
N ILE A 83 -3.68 8.71 -0.16
CA ILE A 83 -3.41 8.56 1.27
C ILE A 83 -4.63 7.97 1.98
N LEU A 84 -4.43 6.82 2.62
CA LEU A 84 -5.38 6.21 3.54
C LEU A 84 -4.94 6.52 4.97
N SER A 85 -5.80 7.14 5.75
CA SER A 85 -5.47 7.53 7.13
C SER A 85 -6.62 7.26 8.10
N ALA A 86 -6.26 7.08 9.36
CA ALA A 86 -7.22 6.96 10.45
C ALA A 86 -6.61 7.52 11.73
N SER A 87 -7.39 8.28 12.48
CA SER A 87 -6.98 8.80 13.78
C SER A 87 -7.06 7.72 14.85
N ILE A 88 -6.16 7.79 15.82
CA ILE A 88 -6.12 6.91 16.99
C ILE A 88 -6.70 7.70 18.16
N PRO A 89 -7.97 7.44 18.56
CA PRO A 89 -8.66 8.28 19.52
C PRO A 89 -8.10 8.17 20.95
N ASN A 90 -7.52 7.03 21.30
CA ASN A 90 -6.98 6.78 22.64
C ASN A 90 -5.48 6.53 22.57
N SER A 91 -4.74 7.09 23.51
CA SER A 91 -3.29 6.85 23.61
C SER A 91 -2.98 5.37 23.71
N LEU A 92 -2.04 4.92 22.91
CA LEU A 92 -1.56 3.54 22.96
C LEU A 92 -0.64 3.34 24.16
N VAL A 93 -0.84 2.23 24.85
CA VAL A 93 0.11 1.79 25.88
C VAL A 93 1.42 1.31 25.22
N PRO A 94 2.54 1.34 25.93
CA PRO A 94 3.79 0.79 25.43
C PRO A 94 3.62 -0.64 24.94
N GLY A 95 4.24 -0.98 23.81
CA GLY A 95 4.15 -2.30 23.21
C GLY A 95 4.33 -2.29 21.72
N ARG A 96 4.19 -3.46 21.11
CA ARG A 96 4.27 -3.66 19.68
C ARG A 96 2.88 -3.66 19.06
N TYR A 97 2.77 -3.04 17.91
CA TYR A 97 1.51 -2.89 17.17
C TYR A 97 1.65 -3.30 15.71
N VAL A 98 0.56 -3.78 15.14
CA VAL A 98 0.47 -4.18 13.74
C VAL A 98 -0.65 -3.39 13.08
N VAL A 99 -0.30 -2.70 12.01
CA VAL A 99 -1.23 -2.06 11.08
C VAL A 99 -1.52 -3.05 9.97
N LYS A 100 -2.78 -3.33 9.71
CA LYS A 100 -3.21 -4.11 8.53
C LYS A 100 -4.03 -3.23 7.62
N TRP A 101 -3.77 -3.31 6.34
CA TRP A 101 -4.51 -2.54 5.35
C TRP A 101 -4.91 -3.41 4.16
N ASN A 102 -6.04 -3.07 3.57
CA ASN A 102 -6.45 -3.56 2.27
C ASN A 102 -7.03 -2.39 1.49
N VAL A 103 -6.63 -2.27 0.26
CA VAL A 103 -7.00 -1.15 -0.61
C VAL A 103 -7.41 -1.64 -1.98
N LEU A 104 -8.29 -0.88 -2.61
CA LEU A 104 -8.64 -0.99 -4.01
C LEU A 104 -8.14 0.26 -4.71
N SER A 105 -7.30 0.10 -5.72
CA SER A 105 -6.88 1.22 -6.56
C SER A 105 -7.97 1.58 -7.58
N THR A 106 -7.90 2.81 -8.10
CA THR A 106 -8.87 3.30 -9.09
C THR A 106 -8.84 2.52 -10.39
N ASP A 107 -7.78 1.77 -10.67
CA ASP A 107 -7.67 0.85 -11.79
C ASP A 107 -8.30 -0.54 -11.54
N GLY A 108 -8.89 -0.76 -10.36
CA GLY A 108 -9.63 -1.97 -10.02
C GLY A 108 -8.79 -3.10 -9.42
N HIS A 109 -7.56 -2.86 -8.99
CA HIS A 109 -6.70 -3.86 -8.37
C HIS A 109 -6.70 -3.78 -6.85
N LYS A 110 -6.88 -4.93 -6.19
CA LYS A 110 -6.83 -5.06 -4.73
C LYS A 110 -5.42 -5.40 -4.29
N THR A 111 -4.93 -4.70 -3.26
CA THR A 111 -3.68 -5.03 -2.57
C THR A 111 -3.88 -4.96 -1.07
N SER A 112 -3.10 -5.72 -0.33
CA SER A 112 -3.12 -5.74 1.14
C SER A 112 -1.72 -5.92 1.69
N GLY A 113 -1.53 -5.54 2.93
CA GLY A 113 -0.25 -5.68 3.61
C GLY A 113 -0.33 -5.34 5.08
N THR A 114 0.83 -5.37 5.70
CA THR A 114 1.00 -5.05 7.11
C THR A 114 2.20 -4.13 7.32
N SER A 115 2.13 -3.33 8.37
CA SER A 115 3.24 -2.52 8.86
C SER A 115 3.28 -2.63 10.38
N LYS A 116 4.46 -2.59 10.96
CA LYS A 116 4.63 -2.79 12.40
C LYS A 116 5.39 -1.62 13.00
N PHE A 117 5.02 -1.25 14.22
CA PHE A 117 5.75 -0.26 15.00
C PHE A 117 5.69 -0.61 16.49
N THR A 118 6.53 0.05 17.27
CA THR A 118 6.61 -0.10 18.71
C THR A 118 6.40 1.26 19.38
N VAL A 119 5.64 1.27 20.46
CA VAL A 119 5.58 2.41 21.39
C VAL A 119 6.46 2.03 22.57
N ALA A 120 7.51 2.82 22.81
CA ALA A 120 8.44 2.58 23.90
C ALA A 120 7.80 2.89 25.24
N PRO A 121 8.24 2.20 26.33
CA PRO A 121 7.81 2.52 27.68
C PRO A 121 8.26 3.88 28.17
#